data_262f50c37b78269285f52386450e5265
#
_entry.id   262f50c37b78269285f52386450e5265
#
_cell.length_a   1.000
_cell.length_b   1.000
_cell.length_c   1.000
_cell.angle_alpha   90.00
_cell.angle_beta   90.00
_cell.angle_gamma   90.00
#
_symmetry.space_group_name_H-M   'P 1'
#
loop_
_entity.id
_entity.type
_entity.pdbx_description
1 polymer ?
#
loop_
_entity_poly.entity_id
_entity_poly.type
_entity_poly.pdbx_seq_one_letter_code
_entity_poly.pdbx_strand_id
1 'polypeptide(L)'
;MHDVVVYLSSLNKQEPGRKVDTLMAFAEGARRVGARVHVETKYIHRPAKLAVILGWPSPIQTTLNIKFRAEVVDKQRQSRNHVMSIDANCFKFADHDNKYLRYSINGVFYDTSEYANKNSDSSRWNQLSRDLKLDLNPWKLQGEHILMLIQRDGGWAMKGINPVQWAKQKISEIRRYTTLPIVLRPHPGKIADLRPIVVEGTRISDSINISIADDLRRASTAFVFNSSSGVASIMSGVPLWVDDPSSVCWDVANKDISKICSPQFFDRQQWLNDLSACHWTDEESRQGVVYNKFLPYLS
;
A
#
# COMPACT_ATOMS: atom_id res chain seq x y z
N MET A 1 -20.47 5.24 -25.68
CA MET A 1 -19.46 5.41 -24.61
C MET A 1 -19.12 4.02 -24.11
N HIS A 2 -17.83 3.71 -23.83
CA HIS A 2 -17.43 2.47 -23.18
C HIS A 2 -17.81 2.53 -21.69
N ASP A 3 -18.11 1.38 -21.10
CA ASP A 3 -18.28 1.31 -19.65
C ASP A 3 -16.90 1.28 -18.98
N VAL A 4 -15.93 0.57 -19.59
CA VAL A 4 -14.56 0.43 -19.09
C VAL A 4 -13.54 0.64 -20.21
N VAL A 5 -12.47 1.38 -19.92
CA VAL A 5 -11.25 1.44 -20.73
C VAL A 5 -10.05 0.99 -19.92
N VAL A 6 -9.37 -0.05 -20.38
CA VAL A 6 -8.15 -0.58 -19.75
C VAL A 6 -6.93 -0.11 -20.53
N TYR A 7 -6.01 0.59 -19.88
CA TYR A 7 -4.87 1.24 -20.53
C TYR A 7 -3.59 0.41 -20.42
N LEU A 8 -3.29 -0.43 -21.42
CA LEU A 8 -1.99 -1.11 -21.54
C LEU A 8 -0.86 -0.11 -21.82
N SER A 9 -1.16 1.01 -22.47
CA SER A 9 -0.24 2.12 -22.69
C SER A 9 0.25 2.80 -21.41
N SER A 10 -0.45 2.58 -20.27
CA SER A 10 -0.01 3.05 -18.97
C SER A 10 1.22 2.30 -18.42
N LEU A 11 1.57 1.16 -19.02
CA LEU A 11 2.70 0.32 -18.60
C LEU A 11 4.03 0.83 -19.16
N ASN A 12 5.13 0.52 -18.45
CA ASN A 12 6.46 0.68 -19.01
C ASN A 12 6.71 -0.41 -20.05
N LYS A 13 7.07 -0.02 -21.28
CA LYS A 13 7.30 -0.95 -22.40
C LYS A 13 8.45 -1.93 -22.16
N GLN A 14 9.34 -1.66 -21.22
CA GLN A 14 10.50 -2.52 -20.91
C GLN A 14 10.15 -3.71 -20.01
N GLU A 15 8.95 -3.77 -19.42
CA GLU A 15 8.50 -4.84 -18.53
C GLU A 15 7.07 -5.29 -18.87
N PRO A 16 6.81 -5.93 -20.04
CA PRO A 16 5.44 -6.27 -20.40
C PRO A 16 4.85 -7.38 -19.51
N GLY A 17 5.39 -8.52 -19.47
CA GLY A 17 5.04 -9.71 -18.66
C GLY A 17 3.72 -9.66 -17.88
N ARG A 18 3.77 -10.07 -16.64
CA ARG A 18 2.63 -10.14 -15.70
C ARG A 18 1.76 -8.87 -15.61
N LYS A 19 2.35 -7.67 -15.82
CA LYS A 19 1.59 -6.42 -15.73
C LYS A 19 0.51 -6.31 -16.82
N VAL A 20 0.81 -6.82 -18.02
CA VAL A 20 -0.17 -6.93 -19.11
C VAL A 20 -1.25 -7.94 -18.73
N ASP A 21 -0.85 -9.10 -18.21
CA ASP A 21 -1.79 -10.17 -17.82
C ASP A 21 -2.76 -9.69 -16.75
N THR A 22 -2.30 -8.92 -15.76
CA THR A 22 -3.13 -8.30 -14.73
C THR A 22 -4.20 -7.38 -15.33
N LEU A 23 -3.81 -6.46 -16.21
CA LEU A 23 -4.76 -5.54 -16.85
C LEU A 23 -5.73 -6.29 -17.77
N MET A 24 -5.24 -7.30 -18.49
CA MET A 24 -6.09 -8.14 -19.35
C MET A 24 -7.06 -9.00 -18.55
N ALA A 25 -6.63 -9.55 -17.41
CA ALA A 25 -7.50 -10.30 -16.50
C ALA A 25 -8.70 -9.43 -16.05
N PHE A 26 -8.44 -8.16 -15.70
CA PHE A 26 -9.53 -7.24 -15.38
C PHE A 26 -10.45 -6.97 -16.58
N ALA A 27 -9.88 -6.75 -17.77
CA ALA A 27 -10.65 -6.50 -18.98
C ALA A 27 -11.57 -7.68 -19.35
N GLU A 28 -11.04 -8.91 -19.25
CA GLU A 28 -11.78 -10.16 -19.50
C GLU A 28 -12.91 -10.33 -18.48
N GLY A 29 -12.61 -10.12 -17.18
CA GLY A 29 -13.60 -10.22 -16.11
C GLY A 29 -14.75 -9.21 -16.27
N ALA A 30 -14.44 -7.96 -16.57
CA ALA A 30 -15.47 -6.94 -16.80
C ALA A 30 -16.36 -7.29 -18.01
N ARG A 31 -15.77 -7.82 -19.11
CA ARG A 31 -16.58 -8.32 -20.26
C ARG A 31 -17.47 -9.48 -19.88
N ARG A 32 -16.96 -10.42 -19.11
CA ARG A 32 -17.70 -11.62 -18.67
C ARG A 32 -19.00 -11.26 -17.93
N VAL A 33 -19.00 -10.15 -17.19
CA VAL A 33 -20.17 -9.66 -16.47
C VAL A 33 -20.94 -8.57 -17.22
N GLY A 34 -20.73 -8.46 -18.53
CA GLY A 34 -21.55 -7.66 -19.44
C GLY A 34 -21.08 -6.23 -19.70
N ALA A 35 -19.93 -5.80 -19.19
CA ALA A 35 -19.42 -4.46 -19.48
C ALA A 35 -18.87 -4.33 -20.93
N ARG A 36 -19.07 -3.16 -21.54
CA ARG A 36 -18.47 -2.80 -22.84
C ARG A 36 -17.06 -2.30 -22.59
N VAL A 37 -16.06 -3.19 -22.79
CA VAL A 37 -14.65 -2.94 -22.47
C VAL A 37 -13.83 -2.66 -23.73
N HIS A 38 -13.10 -1.54 -23.73
CA HIS A 38 -12.04 -1.23 -24.69
C HIS A 38 -10.66 -1.42 -24.02
N VAL A 39 -9.72 -2.01 -24.74
CA VAL A 39 -8.31 -2.09 -24.32
C VAL A 39 -7.51 -1.13 -25.19
N GLU A 40 -6.93 -0.12 -24.57
CA GLU A 40 -6.17 0.92 -25.27
C GLU A 40 -4.66 0.66 -25.16
N THR A 41 -4.00 0.57 -26.32
CA THR A 41 -2.55 0.32 -26.44
C THR A 41 -1.74 1.56 -26.80
N LYS A 42 -2.44 2.62 -27.20
CA LYS A 42 -1.82 3.90 -27.59
C LYS A 42 -1.97 4.93 -26.46
N TYR A 43 -1.14 5.95 -26.47
CA TYR A 43 -1.26 7.09 -25.55
C TYR A 43 -2.42 8.02 -25.96
N ILE A 44 -3.64 7.49 -25.94
CA ILE A 44 -4.86 8.20 -26.30
C ILE A 44 -5.90 7.98 -25.21
N HIS A 45 -6.33 9.07 -24.57
CA HIS A 45 -7.44 8.99 -23.62
C HIS A 45 -8.75 8.73 -24.37
N ARG A 46 -9.55 7.79 -23.87
CA ARG A 46 -10.90 7.49 -24.34
C ARG A 46 -11.91 7.67 -23.21
N PRO A 47 -13.01 8.39 -23.43
CA PRO A 47 -14.04 8.56 -22.42
C PRO A 47 -14.69 7.21 -22.03
N ALA A 48 -14.76 6.94 -20.73
CA ALA A 48 -15.44 5.78 -20.16
C ALA A 48 -15.90 6.09 -18.75
N LYS A 49 -16.86 5.33 -18.21
CA LYS A 49 -17.26 5.44 -16.80
C LYS A 49 -16.10 5.06 -15.87
N LEU A 50 -15.30 4.07 -16.28
CA LEU A 50 -14.15 3.58 -15.54
C LEU A 50 -12.91 3.47 -16.44
N ALA A 51 -11.85 4.20 -16.12
CA ALA A 51 -10.51 4.00 -16.65
C ALA A 51 -9.74 3.08 -15.71
N VAL A 52 -8.97 2.13 -16.25
CA VAL A 52 -8.17 1.19 -15.44
C VAL A 52 -6.70 1.35 -15.79
N ILE A 53 -5.89 1.62 -14.77
CA ILE A 53 -4.43 1.78 -14.87
C ILE A 53 -3.71 0.92 -13.83
N LEU A 54 -2.46 0.57 -14.08
CA LEU A 54 -1.61 -0.12 -13.12
C LEU A 54 -0.67 0.87 -12.46
N GLY A 55 -0.87 1.06 -11.15
CA GLY A 55 -0.19 2.06 -10.32
C GLY A 55 -0.69 3.49 -10.54
N TRP A 56 -0.77 4.26 -9.47
CA TRP A 56 -1.16 5.67 -9.53
C TRP A 56 -0.03 6.55 -10.08
N PRO A 57 -0.30 7.61 -10.85
CA PRO A 57 0.74 8.48 -11.36
C PRO A 57 1.46 9.23 -10.25
N SER A 58 2.80 9.24 -10.32
CA SER A 58 3.62 10.11 -9.48
C SER A 58 3.42 11.58 -9.86
N PRO A 59 3.39 12.52 -8.90
CA PRO A 59 3.46 13.95 -9.18
C PRO A 59 4.70 14.33 -10.00
N ILE A 60 5.80 13.58 -9.83
CA ILE A 60 7.05 13.75 -10.62
C ILE A 60 6.90 12.93 -11.91
N GLN A 61 6.46 13.58 -12.98
CA GLN A 61 6.15 12.96 -14.26
C GLN A 61 7.42 12.77 -15.12
N THR A 62 8.27 11.82 -14.77
CA THR A 62 9.57 11.60 -15.41
C THR A 62 9.50 10.82 -16.73
N THR A 63 8.49 9.98 -16.93
CA THR A 63 8.37 9.10 -18.10
C THR A 63 7.03 9.29 -18.82
N LEU A 64 6.99 8.94 -20.11
CA LEU A 64 5.79 9.09 -20.94
C LEU A 64 4.57 8.34 -20.37
N ASN A 65 4.77 7.13 -19.87
CA ASN A 65 3.70 6.34 -19.27
C ASN A 65 3.17 6.96 -17.96
N ILE A 66 4.01 7.61 -17.16
CA ILE A 66 3.57 8.33 -15.94
C ILE A 66 2.79 9.58 -16.33
N LYS A 67 3.29 10.36 -17.32
CA LYS A 67 2.58 11.53 -17.86
C LYS A 67 1.20 11.15 -18.40
N PHE A 68 1.14 10.05 -19.15
CA PHE A 68 -0.13 9.58 -19.70
C PHE A 68 -1.10 9.10 -18.62
N ARG A 69 -0.62 8.38 -17.58
CA ARG A 69 -1.49 8.04 -16.44
C ARG A 69 -2.06 9.28 -15.76
N ALA A 70 -1.24 10.33 -15.57
CA ALA A 70 -1.71 11.59 -15.02
C ALA A 70 -2.78 12.24 -15.92
N GLU A 71 -2.56 12.26 -17.23
CA GLU A 71 -3.56 12.75 -18.21
C GLU A 71 -4.88 11.96 -18.10
N VAL A 72 -4.83 10.63 -18.01
CA VAL A 72 -6.02 9.79 -17.84
C VAL A 72 -6.77 10.16 -16.56
N VAL A 73 -6.05 10.28 -15.44
CA VAL A 73 -6.65 10.67 -14.15
C VAL A 73 -7.31 12.04 -14.23
N ASP A 74 -6.64 13.03 -14.81
CA ASP A 74 -7.16 14.40 -14.92
C ASP A 74 -8.41 14.47 -15.81
N LYS A 75 -8.40 13.83 -16.98
CA LYS A 75 -9.53 13.81 -17.90
C LYS A 75 -10.75 13.07 -17.33
N GLN A 76 -10.53 11.94 -16.65
CA GLN A 76 -11.61 11.23 -15.96
C GLN A 76 -12.22 12.07 -14.84
N ARG A 77 -11.39 12.73 -14.03
CA ARG A 77 -11.85 13.62 -12.95
C ARG A 77 -12.65 14.82 -13.52
N GLN A 78 -12.17 15.46 -14.60
CA GLN A 78 -12.89 16.56 -15.26
C GLN A 78 -14.27 16.12 -15.78
N SER A 79 -14.37 14.88 -16.23
CA SER A 79 -15.63 14.28 -16.72
C SER A 79 -16.48 13.65 -15.60
N ARG A 80 -16.08 13.77 -14.33
CA ARG A 80 -16.70 13.13 -13.16
C ARG A 80 -16.82 11.60 -13.30
N ASN A 81 -15.90 11.00 -14.03
CA ASN A 81 -15.76 9.56 -14.18
C ASN A 81 -14.66 9.01 -13.25
N HIS A 82 -14.57 7.69 -13.16
CA HIS A 82 -13.71 7.02 -12.19
C HIS A 82 -12.43 6.49 -12.82
N VAL A 83 -11.39 6.38 -11.98
CA VAL A 83 -10.13 5.70 -12.30
C VAL A 83 -9.90 4.60 -11.29
N MET A 84 -9.79 3.35 -11.75
CA MET A 84 -9.31 2.25 -10.92
C MET A 84 -7.80 2.16 -11.03
N SER A 85 -7.15 2.13 -9.88
CA SER A 85 -5.74 1.80 -9.74
C SER A 85 -5.58 0.37 -9.26
N ILE A 86 -4.77 -0.42 -9.96
CA ILE A 86 -4.30 -1.73 -9.51
C ILE A 86 -2.87 -1.54 -9.00
N ASP A 87 -2.59 -1.90 -7.77
CA ASP A 87 -1.30 -1.63 -7.11
C ASP A 87 -0.81 -2.83 -6.30
N ALA A 88 0.42 -2.75 -5.81
CA ALA A 88 1.01 -3.78 -4.96
C ALA A 88 0.15 -3.99 -3.70
N ASN A 89 0.05 -5.25 -3.25
CA ASN A 89 -0.73 -5.57 -2.06
C ASN A 89 -0.04 -5.11 -0.77
N CYS A 90 -0.84 -4.98 0.31
CA CYS A 90 -0.36 -4.58 1.63
C CYS A 90 0.27 -5.74 2.43
N PHE A 91 0.13 -6.99 1.96
CA PHE A 91 0.67 -8.20 2.57
C PHE A 91 1.96 -8.68 1.88
N LYS A 92 2.67 -7.80 1.17
CA LYS A 92 3.85 -8.15 0.39
C LYS A 92 4.98 -8.80 1.20
N PHE A 93 5.01 -8.58 2.49
CA PHE A 93 5.96 -9.23 3.41
C PHE A 93 5.76 -10.75 3.51
N ALA A 94 4.60 -11.29 3.06
CA ALA A 94 4.28 -12.72 3.01
C ALA A 94 3.92 -13.19 1.59
N ASP A 95 3.43 -12.30 0.72
CA ASP A 95 3.09 -12.62 -0.68
C ASP A 95 4.31 -12.40 -1.59
N HIS A 96 5.28 -13.31 -1.49
CA HIS A 96 6.54 -13.24 -2.25
C HIS A 96 6.30 -13.38 -3.76
N ASP A 97 5.30 -14.15 -4.17
CA ASP A 97 4.93 -14.38 -5.57
C ASP A 97 4.05 -13.27 -6.14
N ASN A 98 3.70 -12.27 -5.33
CA ASN A 98 2.74 -11.21 -5.66
C ASN A 98 1.40 -11.75 -6.16
N LYS A 99 0.88 -12.82 -5.56
CA LYS A 99 -0.37 -13.48 -5.93
C LYS A 99 -1.55 -12.51 -5.88
N TYR A 100 -1.55 -11.62 -4.87
CA TYR A 100 -2.59 -10.64 -4.64
C TYR A 100 -2.19 -9.25 -5.12
N LEU A 101 -3.17 -8.49 -5.55
CA LEU A 101 -3.04 -7.08 -5.92
C LEU A 101 -4.13 -6.28 -5.21
N ARG A 102 -3.84 -5.04 -4.90
CA ARG A 102 -4.79 -4.12 -4.28
C ARG A 102 -5.50 -3.30 -5.35
N TYR A 103 -6.82 -3.20 -5.23
CA TYR A 103 -7.67 -2.43 -6.12
C TYR A 103 -8.29 -1.26 -5.38
N SER A 104 -8.33 -0.10 -6.02
CA SER A 104 -8.92 1.12 -5.47
C SER A 104 -9.45 2.03 -6.57
N ILE A 105 -10.42 2.88 -6.24
CA ILE A 105 -10.97 3.90 -7.14
C ILE A 105 -10.50 5.29 -6.71
N ASN A 106 -10.14 6.12 -7.70
CA ASN A 106 -9.83 7.54 -7.59
C ASN A 106 -8.60 7.89 -6.76
N GLY A 107 -7.75 6.91 -6.44
CA GLY A 107 -6.51 7.11 -5.69
C GLY A 107 -5.88 5.80 -5.26
N VAL A 108 -4.85 5.90 -4.40
CA VAL A 108 -4.13 4.77 -3.79
C VAL A 108 -3.86 4.97 -2.30
N PHE A 109 -4.20 6.16 -1.77
CA PHE A 109 -4.03 6.46 -0.36
C PHE A 109 -5.32 6.23 0.41
N TYR A 110 -5.20 5.79 1.66
CA TYR A 110 -6.32 5.40 2.48
C TYR A 110 -7.34 6.53 2.71
N ASP A 111 -6.86 7.75 2.88
CA ASP A 111 -7.65 8.96 3.14
C ASP A 111 -8.39 9.53 1.91
N THR A 112 -8.00 9.13 0.70
CA THR A 112 -8.49 9.78 -0.54
C THR A 112 -9.06 8.81 -1.56
N SER A 113 -9.01 7.52 -1.29
CA SER A 113 -9.41 6.47 -2.24
C SER A 113 -10.63 5.70 -1.75
N GLU A 114 -11.40 5.15 -2.68
CA GLU A 114 -12.46 4.17 -2.37
C GLU A 114 -11.93 2.75 -2.64
N TYR A 115 -12.00 1.90 -1.62
CA TYR A 115 -11.54 0.51 -1.67
C TYR A 115 -12.68 -0.51 -1.74
N ALA A 116 -13.93 -0.06 -1.68
CA ALA A 116 -15.12 -0.93 -1.63
C ALA A 116 -15.05 -1.99 -0.51
N ASN A 117 -14.50 -1.64 0.64
CA ASN A 117 -14.10 -2.59 1.68
C ASN A 117 -14.68 -2.33 3.07
N LYS A 118 -15.54 -1.32 3.25
CA LYS A 118 -16.06 -0.96 4.57
C LYS A 118 -17.01 -2.02 5.11
N ASN A 119 -16.85 -2.37 6.39
CA ASN A 119 -17.64 -3.36 7.12
C ASN A 119 -17.66 -4.74 6.42
N SER A 120 -16.53 -5.14 5.86
CA SER A 120 -16.40 -6.45 5.23
C SER A 120 -16.50 -7.58 6.26
N ASP A 121 -17.06 -8.71 5.84
CA ASP A 121 -17.00 -9.92 6.65
C ASP A 121 -15.59 -10.56 6.65
N SER A 122 -15.41 -11.60 7.45
CA SER A 122 -14.11 -12.27 7.58
C SER A 122 -13.76 -13.22 6.44
N SER A 123 -14.64 -13.45 5.47
CA SER A 123 -14.46 -14.48 4.44
C SER A 123 -13.18 -14.25 3.62
N ARG A 124 -12.96 -12.99 3.22
CA ARG A 124 -11.77 -12.62 2.45
C ARG A 124 -10.47 -12.73 3.25
N TRP A 125 -10.48 -12.27 4.50
CA TRP A 125 -9.36 -12.47 5.40
C TRP A 125 -9.05 -13.96 5.60
N ASN A 126 -10.06 -14.78 5.86
CA ASN A 126 -9.91 -16.22 6.06
C ASN A 126 -9.31 -16.93 4.83
N GLN A 127 -9.62 -16.49 3.62
CA GLN A 127 -9.02 -17.01 2.39
C GLN A 127 -7.56 -16.56 2.28
N LEU A 128 -7.29 -15.26 2.37
CA LEU A 128 -5.97 -14.66 2.22
C LEU A 128 -4.99 -15.19 3.28
N SER A 129 -5.43 -15.31 4.54
CA SER A 129 -4.61 -15.82 5.63
C SER A 129 -4.18 -17.28 5.41
N ARG A 130 -5.09 -18.14 4.93
CA ARG A 130 -4.74 -19.53 4.56
C ARG A 130 -3.73 -19.57 3.40
N ASP A 131 -3.99 -18.78 2.36
CA ASP A 131 -3.16 -18.77 1.15
C ASP A 131 -1.72 -18.27 1.42
N LEU A 132 -1.60 -17.27 2.27
CA LEU A 132 -0.32 -16.62 2.60
C LEU A 132 0.28 -17.12 3.93
N LYS A 133 -0.39 -18.04 4.62
CA LYS A 133 0.01 -18.59 5.93
C LYS A 133 0.23 -17.46 6.96
N LEU A 134 -0.75 -16.60 7.10
CA LEU A 134 -0.72 -15.42 7.97
C LEU A 134 -1.61 -15.62 9.20
N ASP A 135 -1.10 -15.18 10.34
CA ASP A 135 -1.82 -15.09 11.59
C ASP A 135 -1.82 -13.64 12.12
N LEU A 136 -2.89 -13.28 12.82
CA LEU A 136 -2.94 -12.06 13.60
C LEU A 136 -2.44 -12.34 15.03
N ASN A 137 -1.17 -12.07 15.29
CA ASN A 137 -0.54 -12.36 16.58
C ASN A 137 -1.10 -11.45 17.70
N PRO A 138 -1.20 -11.92 18.95
CA PRO A 138 -1.53 -11.06 20.09
C PRO A 138 -0.58 -9.86 20.20
N TRP A 139 -1.07 -8.76 20.77
CA TRP A 139 -0.23 -7.58 21.01
C TRP A 139 0.94 -7.91 21.94
N LYS A 140 2.12 -7.47 21.56
CA LYS A 140 3.32 -7.53 22.40
C LYS A 140 3.29 -6.39 23.43
N LEU A 141 3.56 -6.75 24.67
CA LEU A 141 3.62 -5.79 25.77
C LEU A 141 5.02 -5.20 25.96
N GLN A 142 6.06 -5.87 25.46
CA GLN A 142 7.46 -5.50 25.65
C GLN A 142 8.29 -5.82 24.41
N GLY A 143 9.44 -5.17 24.30
CA GLY A 143 10.44 -5.40 23.28
C GLY A 143 11.73 -4.64 23.61
N GLU A 144 12.75 -4.83 22.80
CA GLU A 144 14.12 -4.37 23.07
C GLU A 144 14.50 -3.09 22.32
N HIS A 145 13.75 -2.76 21.27
CA HIS A 145 14.05 -1.60 20.44
C HIS A 145 12.79 -1.04 19.77
N ILE A 146 12.92 0.17 19.27
CA ILE A 146 11.96 0.84 18.40
C ILE A 146 12.39 0.60 16.96
N LEU A 147 11.49 0.12 16.10
CA LEU A 147 11.76 -0.13 14.68
C LEU A 147 11.20 1.00 13.82
N MET A 148 12.06 1.77 13.15
CA MET A 148 11.64 2.77 12.18
C MET A 148 11.72 2.21 10.76
N LEU A 149 10.58 2.05 10.10
CA LEU A 149 10.46 1.53 8.74
C LEU A 149 10.55 2.68 7.74
N ILE A 150 11.75 2.93 7.23
CA ILE A 150 12.07 4.08 6.38
C ILE A 150 11.63 3.79 4.94
N GLN A 151 10.86 4.68 4.36
CA GLN A 151 10.36 4.53 3.00
C GLN A 151 11.45 4.77 1.94
N ARG A 152 11.13 4.41 0.70
CA ARG A 152 12.02 4.53 -0.47
C ARG A 152 12.48 5.97 -0.65
N ASP A 153 13.77 6.16 -0.83
CA ASP A 153 14.32 7.46 -1.19
C ASP A 153 13.86 7.90 -2.59
N GLY A 154 13.47 9.18 -2.71
CA GLY A 154 12.91 9.76 -3.94
C GLY A 154 11.54 9.19 -4.32
N GLY A 155 10.88 8.42 -3.43
CA GLY A 155 9.51 7.97 -3.59
C GLY A 155 8.51 9.11 -3.35
N TRP A 156 7.46 9.18 -4.18
CA TRP A 156 6.42 10.22 -4.05
C TRP A 156 5.41 9.93 -2.92
N ALA A 157 5.37 8.70 -2.40
CA ALA A 157 4.40 8.28 -1.41
C ALA A 157 4.45 9.09 -0.10
N MET A 158 5.60 9.69 0.24
CA MET A 158 5.76 10.59 1.36
C MET A 158 5.38 12.05 1.06
N LYS A 159 4.64 12.31 -0.03
CA LYS A 159 4.10 13.65 -0.35
C LYS A 159 5.20 14.74 -0.43
N GLY A 160 6.38 14.39 -0.93
CA GLY A 160 7.53 15.29 -1.07
C GLY A 160 8.43 15.40 0.17
N ILE A 161 8.10 14.74 1.26
CA ILE A 161 8.94 14.69 2.47
C ILE A 161 10.13 13.75 2.21
N ASN A 162 11.35 14.23 2.54
CA ASN A 162 12.54 13.40 2.47
C ASN A 162 12.55 12.37 3.61
N PRO A 163 12.68 11.06 3.33
CA PRO A 163 12.60 10.01 4.35
C PRO A 163 13.71 10.09 5.42
N VAL A 164 14.89 10.56 5.05
CA VAL A 164 16.02 10.72 6.00
C VAL A 164 15.77 11.88 6.96
N GLN A 165 15.29 13.01 6.44
CA GLN A 165 14.93 14.16 7.27
C GLN A 165 13.76 13.83 8.22
N TRP A 166 12.73 13.14 7.72
CA TRP A 166 11.63 12.64 8.55
C TRP A 166 12.16 11.76 9.69
N ALA A 167 13.01 10.78 9.36
CA ALA A 167 13.57 9.88 10.36
C ALA A 167 14.39 10.64 11.41
N LYS A 168 15.24 11.60 11.00
CA LYS A 168 16.01 12.44 11.90
C LYS A 168 15.14 13.21 12.88
N GLN A 169 14.07 13.82 12.38
CA GLN A 169 13.11 14.55 13.22
C GLN A 169 12.44 13.59 14.22
N LYS A 170 11.97 12.43 13.75
CA LYS A 170 11.31 11.43 14.62
C LYS A 170 12.25 10.87 15.69
N ILE A 171 13.51 10.61 15.38
CA ILE A 171 14.50 10.20 16.40
C ILE A 171 14.57 11.27 17.51
N SER A 172 14.66 12.55 17.14
CA SER A 172 14.71 13.63 18.13
C SER A 172 13.44 13.74 18.97
N GLU A 173 12.27 13.51 18.38
CA GLU A 173 11.00 13.49 19.10
C GLU A 173 10.90 12.29 20.06
N ILE A 174 11.25 11.08 19.60
CA ILE A 174 11.25 9.84 20.37
C ILE A 174 12.16 9.95 21.60
N ARG A 175 13.35 10.53 21.44
CA ARG A 175 14.34 10.69 22.49
C ARG A 175 13.91 11.56 23.67
N ARG A 176 12.84 12.34 23.53
CA ARG A 176 12.23 13.09 24.65
C ARG A 176 11.51 12.16 25.64
N TYR A 177 11.14 10.96 25.23
CA TYR A 177 10.25 10.07 25.99
C TYR A 177 10.89 8.73 26.35
N THR A 178 11.93 8.28 25.62
CA THR A 178 12.55 6.98 25.87
C THR A 178 14.01 6.91 25.42
N THR A 179 14.78 6.06 26.11
CA THR A 179 16.16 5.72 25.78
C THR A 179 16.28 4.39 25.05
N LEU A 180 15.17 3.70 24.76
CA LEU A 180 15.20 2.43 24.02
C LEU A 180 16.02 2.55 22.72
N PRO A 181 16.85 1.57 22.36
CA PRO A 181 17.54 1.54 21.08
C PRO A 181 16.59 1.74 19.91
N ILE A 182 17.04 2.45 18.86
CA ILE A 182 16.26 2.65 17.63
C ILE A 182 16.95 1.90 16.49
N VAL A 183 16.20 1.06 15.80
CA VAL A 183 16.62 0.36 14.61
C VAL A 183 16.01 1.04 13.39
N LEU A 184 16.86 1.53 12.50
CA LEU A 184 16.49 2.17 11.24
C LEU A 184 16.50 1.12 10.13
N ARG A 185 15.33 0.75 9.62
CA ARG A 185 15.21 -0.21 8.52
C ARG A 185 14.92 0.52 7.21
N PRO A 186 15.90 0.63 6.29
CA PRO A 186 15.69 1.24 4.99
C PRO A 186 14.82 0.34 4.08
N HIS A 187 14.20 0.95 3.07
CA HIS A 187 13.44 0.20 2.06
C HIS A 187 14.38 -0.62 1.15
N PRO A 188 14.19 -1.94 0.99
CA PRO A 188 15.13 -2.79 0.27
C PRO A 188 15.25 -2.47 -1.24
N GLY A 189 14.20 -1.93 -1.87
CA GLY A 189 14.20 -1.64 -3.31
C GLY A 189 14.95 -0.36 -3.72
N LYS A 190 15.13 0.60 -2.83
CA LYS A 190 15.98 1.78 -3.01
C LYS A 190 16.36 2.28 -1.62
N ILE A 191 17.58 1.94 -1.24
CA ILE A 191 18.09 2.21 0.11
C ILE A 191 18.42 3.70 0.23
N ALA A 192 17.80 4.36 1.22
CA ALA A 192 18.18 5.70 1.62
C ALA A 192 19.49 5.64 2.40
N ASP A 193 20.39 6.63 2.22
CA ASP A 193 21.60 6.73 3.05
C ASP A 193 21.23 7.26 4.44
N LEU A 194 21.16 6.35 5.40
CA LEU A 194 20.83 6.64 6.79
C LEU A 194 22.03 6.91 7.68
N ARG A 195 23.26 6.77 7.16
CA ARG A 195 24.50 6.99 7.95
C ARG A 195 24.55 8.38 8.61
N PRO A 196 24.11 9.47 7.95
CA PRO A 196 24.15 10.80 8.55
C PRO A 196 23.23 11.00 9.77
N ILE A 197 22.30 10.09 10.03
CA ILE A 197 21.35 10.17 11.15
C ILE A 197 21.56 9.09 12.20
N VAL A 198 22.62 8.29 12.06
CA VAL A 198 23.03 7.33 13.10
C VAL A 198 23.69 8.11 14.23
N VAL A 199 23.06 8.06 15.40
CA VAL A 199 23.53 8.65 16.66
C VAL A 199 23.57 7.57 17.74
N GLU A 200 24.09 7.90 18.92
CA GLU A 200 24.11 6.97 20.05
C GLU A 200 22.74 6.34 20.29
N GLY A 201 22.71 5.02 20.49
CA GLY A 201 21.49 4.24 20.67
C GLY A 201 20.71 3.99 19.37
N THR A 202 21.24 4.34 18.18
CA THR A 202 20.64 3.98 16.89
C THR A 202 21.53 3.04 16.09
N ARG A 203 20.92 2.16 15.29
CA ARG A 203 21.62 1.32 14.32
C ARG A 203 20.79 1.13 13.04
N ILE A 204 21.45 0.82 11.93
CA ILE A 204 20.82 0.49 10.66
C ILE A 204 20.63 -1.03 10.58
N SER A 205 19.43 -1.49 10.21
CA SER A 205 19.15 -2.88 9.87
C SER A 205 19.57 -3.18 8.43
N ASP A 206 20.13 -4.36 8.21
CA ASP A 206 20.39 -4.89 6.86
C ASP A 206 19.07 -5.39 6.23
N SER A 207 18.33 -4.49 5.61
CA SER A 207 17.02 -4.79 5.03
C SER A 207 17.07 -5.70 3.79
N ILE A 208 18.26 -6.04 3.28
CA ILE A 208 18.44 -6.98 2.18
C ILE A 208 18.53 -8.40 2.71
N ASN A 209 19.33 -8.63 3.75
CA ASN A 209 19.61 -9.97 4.26
C ASN A 209 18.77 -10.34 5.50
N ILE A 210 18.24 -9.35 6.22
CA ILE A 210 17.36 -9.55 7.39
C ILE A 210 15.90 -9.33 6.99
N SER A 211 15.01 -10.28 7.28
CA SER A 211 13.59 -10.13 7.03
C SER A 211 12.96 -9.05 7.92
N ILE A 212 11.84 -8.47 7.49
CA ILE A 212 11.08 -7.55 8.34
C ILE A 212 10.53 -8.26 9.58
N ALA A 213 10.21 -9.54 9.48
CA ALA A 213 9.73 -10.35 10.60
C ALA A 213 10.81 -10.50 11.69
N ASP A 214 12.08 -10.62 11.29
CA ASP A 214 13.19 -10.71 12.23
C ASP A 214 13.41 -9.40 13.01
N ASP A 215 13.35 -8.25 12.32
CA ASP A 215 13.42 -6.94 12.97
C ASP A 215 12.23 -6.73 13.92
N LEU A 216 11.00 -7.15 13.51
CA LEU A 216 9.80 -7.03 14.32
C LEU A 216 9.78 -8.00 15.53
N ARG A 217 10.51 -9.12 15.47
CA ARG A 217 10.48 -10.13 16.54
C ARG A 217 10.85 -9.56 17.91
N ARG A 218 11.82 -8.64 17.95
CA ARG A 218 12.33 -8.01 19.16
C ARG A 218 11.89 -6.55 19.32
N ALA A 219 11.11 -6.01 18.40
CA ALA A 219 10.63 -4.64 18.48
C ALA A 219 9.57 -4.48 19.57
N SER A 220 9.68 -3.42 20.37
CA SER A 220 8.65 -2.98 21.32
C SER A 220 7.54 -2.22 20.59
N THR A 221 7.93 -1.47 19.57
CA THR A 221 7.04 -0.64 18.75
C THR A 221 7.67 -0.37 17.38
N ALA A 222 6.86 0.02 16.41
CA ALA A 222 7.32 0.44 15.09
C ALA A 222 6.79 1.81 14.69
N PHE A 223 7.50 2.48 13.78
CA PHE A 223 7.14 3.77 13.20
C PHE A 223 7.14 3.70 11.68
N VAL A 224 6.11 4.29 11.06
CA VAL A 224 6.05 4.55 9.61
C VAL A 224 5.56 5.98 9.37
N PHE A 225 5.90 6.55 8.23
CA PHE A 225 5.18 7.75 7.76
C PHE A 225 3.76 7.35 7.31
N ASN A 226 3.63 6.55 6.23
CA ASN A 226 2.37 5.98 5.74
C ASN A 226 2.57 4.61 5.05
N SER A 227 3.71 3.99 5.25
CA SER A 227 4.09 2.75 4.55
C SER A 227 3.16 1.58 4.86
N SER A 228 2.80 0.80 3.84
CA SER A 228 2.10 -0.48 4.00
C SER A 228 2.92 -1.54 4.78
N SER A 229 4.22 -1.35 4.96
CA SER A 229 5.02 -2.19 5.88
C SER A 229 4.54 -2.13 7.33
N GLY A 230 3.77 -1.09 7.71
CA GLY A 230 3.06 -1.03 8.99
C GLY A 230 2.08 -2.20 9.20
N VAL A 231 1.53 -2.79 8.13
CA VAL A 231 0.67 -3.98 8.21
C VAL A 231 1.43 -5.16 8.84
N ALA A 232 2.69 -5.36 8.44
CA ALA A 232 3.53 -6.40 9.05
C ALA A 232 3.73 -6.18 10.56
N SER A 233 3.89 -4.93 11.00
CA SER A 233 4.00 -4.57 12.42
C SER A 233 2.73 -4.96 13.18
N ILE A 234 1.58 -4.49 12.72
CA ILE A 234 0.29 -4.75 13.36
C ILE A 234 0.00 -6.25 13.42
N MET A 235 0.24 -6.98 12.33
CA MET A 235 0.02 -8.43 12.27
C MET A 235 0.98 -9.20 13.18
N SER A 236 2.21 -8.73 13.34
CA SER A 236 3.19 -9.32 14.29
C SER A 236 2.88 -8.98 15.76
N GLY A 237 1.81 -8.24 16.05
CA GLY A 237 1.46 -7.79 17.38
C GLY A 237 2.33 -6.65 17.91
N VAL A 238 3.09 -5.97 17.06
CA VAL A 238 3.93 -4.83 17.44
C VAL A 238 3.15 -3.54 17.31
N PRO A 239 2.93 -2.76 18.38
CA PRO A 239 2.26 -1.46 18.32
C PRO A 239 2.90 -0.55 17.28
N LEU A 240 2.08 0.14 16.48
CA LEU A 240 2.52 0.98 15.38
C LEU A 240 2.21 2.45 15.64
N TRP A 241 3.13 3.34 15.32
CA TRP A 241 2.92 4.79 15.17
C TRP A 241 2.91 5.17 13.69
N VAL A 242 1.95 6.01 13.31
CA VAL A 242 1.77 6.48 11.93
C VAL A 242 1.66 7.99 11.94
N ASP A 243 2.40 8.66 11.05
CA ASP A 243 2.41 10.12 10.97
C ASP A 243 1.39 10.71 9.99
N ASP A 244 0.95 9.94 8.99
CA ASP A 244 0.12 10.48 7.91
C ASP A 244 -1.17 9.66 7.71
N PRO A 245 -2.36 10.30 7.65
CA PRO A 245 -3.64 9.63 7.51
C PRO A 245 -3.82 8.84 6.20
N SER A 246 -2.94 9.03 5.23
CA SER A 246 -2.94 8.23 4.00
C SER A 246 -2.50 6.77 4.20
N SER A 247 -2.04 6.41 5.39
CA SER A 247 -1.67 5.04 5.74
C SER A 247 -2.88 4.14 5.88
N VAL A 248 -2.82 2.95 5.28
CA VAL A 248 -3.83 1.89 5.48
C VAL A 248 -3.92 1.39 6.93
N CYS A 249 -2.95 1.74 7.77
CA CYS A 249 -2.90 1.39 9.19
C CYS A 249 -3.46 2.48 10.10
N TRP A 250 -3.93 3.61 9.55
CA TRP A 250 -4.30 4.81 10.33
C TRP A 250 -5.26 4.50 11.49
N ASP A 251 -6.31 3.74 11.26
CA ASP A 251 -7.37 3.51 12.25
C ASP A 251 -6.93 2.62 13.43
N VAL A 252 -5.88 1.82 13.25
CA VAL A 252 -5.37 0.86 14.25
C VAL A 252 -3.94 1.17 14.71
N ALA A 253 -3.49 2.41 14.50
CA ALA A 253 -2.16 2.87 14.89
C ALA A 253 -2.22 4.01 15.89
N ASN A 254 -1.17 4.15 16.68
CA ASN A 254 -0.95 5.27 17.60
C ASN A 254 -0.49 6.52 16.82
N LYS A 255 -0.78 7.72 17.31
CA LYS A 255 -0.42 9.01 16.70
C LYS A 255 0.36 9.91 17.67
N ASP A 256 0.06 9.84 18.95
CA ASP A 256 0.68 10.67 19.98
C ASP A 256 1.97 10.03 20.49
N ILE A 257 3.11 10.55 20.03
CA ILE A 257 4.45 10.04 20.35
C ILE A 257 4.78 10.17 21.85
N SER A 258 4.12 11.07 22.58
CA SER A 258 4.32 11.20 24.03
C SER A 258 3.92 9.93 24.80
N LYS A 259 3.09 9.09 24.19
CA LYS A 259 2.60 7.82 24.73
C LYS A 259 3.41 6.61 24.28
N ILE A 260 4.62 6.80 23.76
CA ILE A 260 5.43 5.70 23.22
C ILE A 260 5.72 4.60 24.24
N CYS A 261 5.81 4.95 25.53
CA CYS A 261 6.01 3.98 26.63
C CYS A 261 4.71 3.32 27.12
N SER A 262 3.55 3.78 26.64
CA SER A 262 2.23 3.24 27.01
C SER A 262 1.29 3.25 25.78
N PRO A 263 1.58 2.40 24.80
CA PRO A 263 0.81 2.35 23.55
C PRO A 263 -0.64 1.94 23.79
N GLN A 264 -1.55 2.50 23.00
CA GLN A 264 -2.90 1.98 22.91
C GLN A 264 -2.88 0.70 22.05
N PHE A 265 -3.60 -0.32 22.51
CA PHE A 265 -3.84 -1.57 21.81
C PHE A 265 -5.25 -1.57 21.21
N PHE A 266 -5.32 -1.58 19.89
CA PHE A 266 -6.58 -1.51 19.15
C PHE A 266 -7.18 -2.90 18.91
N ASP A 267 -8.51 -2.98 18.79
CA ASP A 267 -9.12 -4.12 18.10
C ASP A 267 -8.77 -4.02 16.60
N ARG A 268 -8.25 -5.10 16.04
CA ARG A 268 -7.71 -5.14 14.67
C ARG A 268 -8.51 -6.03 13.73
N GLN A 269 -9.50 -6.77 14.25
CA GLN A 269 -10.15 -7.79 13.44
C GLN A 269 -10.96 -7.17 12.30
N GLN A 270 -11.78 -6.16 12.60
CA GLN A 270 -12.57 -5.50 11.54
C GLN A 270 -11.67 -4.76 10.54
N TRP A 271 -10.64 -4.07 11.01
CA TRP A 271 -9.65 -3.45 10.12
C TRP A 271 -8.99 -4.46 9.18
N LEU A 272 -8.66 -5.66 9.67
CA LEU A 272 -8.03 -6.71 8.87
C LEU A 272 -9.00 -7.32 7.86
N ASN A 273 -10.28 -7.49 8.22
CA ASN A 273 -11.34 -7.88 7.30
C ASN A 273 -11.47 -6.87 6.16
N ASP A 274 -11.54 -5.57 6.51
CA ASP A 274 -11.67 -4.48 5.55
C ASP A 274 -10.42 -4.37 4.67
N LEU A 275 -9.21 -4.41 5.26
CA LEU A 275 -7.96 -4.39 4.50
C LEU A 275 -7.88 -5.57 3.51
N SER A 276 -8.29 -6.75 3.92
CA SER A 276 -8.24 -7.94 3.06
C SER A 276 -9.19 -7.84 1.86
N ALA A 277 -10.35 -7.21 2.04
CA ALA A 277 -11.41 -7.13 1.05
C ALA A 277 -11.09 -6.29 -0.21
N CYS A 278 -9.98 -5.54 -0.21
CA CYS A 278 -9.51 -4.84 -1.41
C CYS A 278 -8.36 -5.56 -2.16
N HIS A 279 -8.00 -6.79 -1.74
CA HIS A 279 -6.93 -7.59 -2.32
C HIS A 279 -7.48 -8.79 -3.08
N TRP A 280 -7.12 -8.91 -4.38
CA TRP A 280 -7.65 -9.92 -5.29
C TRP A 280 -6.55 -10.48 -6.17
N THR A 281 -6.72 -11.73 -6.63
CA THR A 281 -5.85 -12.38 -7.58
C THR A 281 -6.24 -12.01 -9.03
N ASP A 282 -5.32 -12.21 -9.97
CA ASP A 282 -5.62 -12.05 -11.40
C ASP A 282 -6.73 -13.01 -11.86
N GLU A 283 -6.82 -14.21 -11.28
CA GLU A 283 -7.86 -15.17 -11.62
C GLU A 283 -9.25 -14.71 -11.17
N GLU A 284 -9.39 -14.20 -9.93
CA GLU A 284 -10.65 -13.62 -9.44
C GLU A 284 -11.05 -12.40 -10.25
N SER A 285 -10.07 -11.60 -10.66
CA SER A 285 -10.28 -10.46 -11.54
C SER A 285 -10.81 -10.91 -12.90
N ARG A 286 -10.24 -11.98 -13.51
CA ARG A 286 -10.69 -12.58 -14.77
C ARG A 286 -12.11 -13.15 -14.69
N GLN A 287 -12.50 -13.64 -13.52
CA GLN A 287 -13.86 -14.13 -13.27
C GLN A 287 -14.91 -13.02 -13.11
N GLY A 288 -14.48 -11.75 -13.06
CA GLY A 288 -15.36 -10.59 -12.95
C GLY A 288 -15.70 -10.19 -11.50
N VAL A 289 -15.15 -10.90 -10.49
CA VAL A 289 -15.43 -10.65 -9.08
C VAL A 289 -15.06 -9.22 -8.69
N VAL A 290 -13.88 -8.76 -9.12
CA VAL A 290 -13.39 -7.41 -8.81
C VAL A 290 -14.29 -6.34 -9.42
N TYR A 291 -14.63 -6.45 -10.71
CA TYR A 291 -15.49 -5.46 -11.36
C TYR A 291 -16.86 -5.37 -10.67
N ASN A 292 -17.50 -6.51 -10.38
CA ASN A 292 -18.77 -6.55 -9.66
C ASN A 292 -18.70 -5.92 -8.27
N LYS A 293 -17.59 -6.13 -7.55
CA LYS A 293 -17.36 -5.53 -6.22
C LYS A 293 -17.36 -4.01 -6.26
N PHE A 294 -16.78 -3.42 -7.32
CA PHE A 294 -16.69 -1.97 -7.46
C PHE A 294 -17.86 -1.34 -8.21
N LEU A 295 -18.69 -2.12 -8.87
CA LEU A 295 -19.81 -1.62 -9.69
C LEU A 295 -20.75 -0.63 -8.96
N PRO A 296 -21.13 -0.85 -7.68
CA PRO A 296 -21.96 0.10 -6.92
C PRO A 296 -21.33 1.49 -6.72
N TYR A 297 -20.03 1.61 -6.85
CA TYR A 297 -19.27 2.84 -6.65
C TYR A 297 -18.97 3.60 -7.95
N LEU A 298 -19.50 3.12 -9.09
CA LEU A 298 -19.32 3.72 -10.43
C LEU A 298 -20.54 4.51 -10.93
N SER A 299 -21.52 4.69 -10.05
CA SER A 299 -22.75 5.44 -10.35
C SER A 299 -22.56 6.95 -10.23
#